data_36733e0cfd47f4a15b422b983b6f813b
#
_entry.id   36733e0cfd47f4a15b422b983b6f813b
#
_cell.length_a   1.000
_cell.length_b   1.000
_cell.length_c   1.000
_cell.angle_alpha   90.00
_cell.angle_beta   90.00
_cell.angle_gamma   90.00
#
_symmetry.space_group_name_H-M   'P 1'
#
loop_
_entity.id
_entity.type
_entity.pdbx_description
1 polymer ?
#
loop_
_entity_poly.entity_id
_entity_poly.type
_entity_poly.pdbx_seq_one_letter_code
_entity_poly.pdbx_strand_id
1 'polypeptide(L)'
;RPDSWKFVALYLLGGLAQTFLLLNIAHDSNHNAISSRPRVNKTLNYVFDLCGISSYMWRILHHRGHHSCINLHGEDDALSGRGIFRFTPYESRAPWHRFQHIYALFLYAMFSLDYVFFRDFESFFFPSHDYLKRANHSLRECAILFAGKGFYLTYMLVLPVMVLGKSPLLVAGAFLLVHLFVGLAVTLVFQTTHTIDTTYFPTDRGEFDNGVYHIFATTADYATENPLVGWLAGGLNHHIVHHLCPFVCHTHYAPLTRIVKQTAEEFGVPYRQHPTMTQAIRHHLILLKQLGNAN
;
A
#
# COMPACT_ATOMS: atom_id res chain seq x y z
N ARG A 1 29.96 2.54 -20.33
CA ARG A 1 30.07 1.15 -20.86
C ARG A 1 28.81 0.85 -21.67
N PRO A 2 28.86 0.18 -22.83
CA PRO A 2 27.73 0.00 -23.73
C PRO A 2 26.53 -0.75 -23.12
N ASP A 3 26.71 -1.49 -22.05
CA ASP A 3 25.66 -2.31 -21.41
C ASP A 3 25.02 -1.68 -20.15
N SER A 4 25.33 -0.43 -19.83
CA SER A 4 24.76 0.21 -18.62
C SER A 4 23.25 0.39 -18.72
N TRP A 5 22.74 0.74 -19.92
CA TRP A 5 21.31 0.88 -20.16
C TRP A 5 20.56 -0.45 -20.03
N LYS A 6 21.15 -1.56 -20.50
CA LYS A 6 20.57 -2.90 -20.35
C LYS A 6 20.46 -3.28 -18.88
N PHE A 7 21.48 -2.95 -18.10
CA PHE A 7 21.47 -3.18 -16.65
C PHE A 7 20.34 -2.39 -15.98
N VAL A 8 20.20 -1.10 -16.29
CA VAL A 8 19.11 -0.27 -15.75
C VAL A 8 17.75 -0.78 -16.19
N ALA A 9 17.60 -1.17 -17.47
CA ALA A 9 16.35 -1.74 -17.97
C ALA A 9 15.96 -3.04 -17.26
N LEU A 10 16.92 -3.94 -16.98
CA LEU A 10 16.67 -5.15 -16.22
C LEU A 10 16.29 -4.83 -14.76
N TYR A 11 16.89 -3.83 -14.14
CA TYR A 11 16.49 -3.37 -12.82
C TYR A 11 15.05 -2.83 -12.80
N LEU A 12 14.66 -2.03 -13.78
CA LEU A 12 13.28 -1.52 -13.91
C LEU A 12 12.28 -2.66 -14.16
N LEU A 13 12.64 -3.66 -14.97
CA LEU A 13 11.84 -4.86 -15.15
C LEU A 13 11.72 -5.63 -13.83
N GLY A 14 12.81 -5.72 -13.06
CA GLY A 14 12.80 -6.25 -11.69
C GLY A 14 11.86 -5.47 -10.76
N GLY A 15 11.84 -4.14 -10.86
CA GLY A 15 10.91 -3.28 -10.11
C GLY A 15 9.45 -3.52 -10.49
N LEU A 16 9.14 -3.70 -11.77
CA LEU A 16 7.82 -4.08 -12.24
C LEU A 16 7.40 -5.44 -11.66
N ALA A 17 8.30 -6.43 -11.71
CA ALA A 17 8.06 -7.75 -11.12
C ALA A 17 7.87 -7.66 -9.59
N GLN A 18 8.65 -6.84 -8.90
CA GLN A 18 8.52 -6.59 -7.47
C GLN A 18 7.16 -5.97 -7.13
N THR A 19 6.72 -4.97 -7.89
CA THR A 19 5.38 -4.37 -7.72
C THR A 19 4.29 -5.42 -7.90
N PHE A 20 4.39 -6.23 -8.95
CA PHE A 20 3.45 -7.31 -9.23
C PHE A 20 3.42 -8.34 -8.10
N LEU A 21 4.57 -8.78 -7.62
CA LEU A 21 4.67 -9.74 -6.52
C LEU A 21 4.08 -9.20 -5.22
N LEU A 22 4.33 -7.93 -4.91
CA LEU A 22 3.78 -7.29 -3.71
C LEU A 22 2.26 -7.23 -3.74
N LEU A 23 1.68 -6.77 -4.85
CA LEU A 23 0.24 -6.54 -4.97
C LEU A 23 -0.55 -7.84 -5.21
N ASN A 24 -0.03 -8.79 -6.01
CA ASN A 24 -0.77 -10.00 -6.39
C ASN A 24 -0.50 -11.21 -5.49
N ILE A 25 0.71 -11.36 -4.98
CA ILE A 25 1.09 -12.58 -4.22
C ILE A 25 1.21 -12.27 -2.73
N ALA A 26 2.05 -11.31 -2.36
CA ALA A 26 2.33 -11.02 -0.97
C ALA A 26 1.07 -10.49 -0.24
N HIS A 27 0.32 -9.60 -0.86
CA HIS A 27 -0.90 -9.02 -0.31
C HIS A 27 -1.98 -10.09 -0.07
N ASP A 28 -2.32 -10.89 -1.07
CA ASP A 28 -3.32 -11.96 -0.92
C ASP A 28 -2.88 -13.04 0.07
N SER A 29 -1.59 -13.42 0.05
CA SER A 29 -1.07 -14.40 1.00
C SER A 29 -1.15 -13.91 2.44
N ASN A 30 -1.02 -12.60 2.65
CA ASN A 30 -1.17 -11.96 3.95
C ASN A 30 -2.60 -12.09 4.49
N HIS A 31 -3.59 -12.01 3.62
CA HIS A 31 -5.01 -12.25 3.92
C HIS A 31 -5.40 -13.74 3.95
N ASN A 32 -4.46 -14.68 3.76
CA ASN A 32 -4.70 -16.10 3.63
C ASN A 32 -5.64 -16.47 2.44
N ALA A 33 -5.65 -15.65 1.40
CA ALA A 33 -6.59 -15.75 0.27
C ALA A 33 -6.10 -16.63 -0.89
N ILE A 34 -4.78 -16.97 -0.96
CA ILE A 34 -4.23 -17.74 -2.09
C ILE A 34 -4.55 -19.25 -1.97
N SER A 35 -4.49 -19.80 -0.75
CA SER A 35 -4.61 -21.25 -0.56
C SER A 35 -5.40 -21.57 0.71
N SER A 36 -6.17 -22.67 0.66
CA SER A 36 -6.79 -23.26 1.84
C SER A 36 -5.77 -23.84 2.83
N ARG A 37 -4.51 -24.01 2.41
CA ARG A 37 -3.41 -24.52 3.25
C ARG A 37 -2.67 -23.33 3.91
N PRO A 38 -2.79 -23.11 5.25
CA PRO A 38 -2.16 -21.96 5.92
C PRO A 38 -0.63 -21.89 5.75
N ARG A 39 0.04 -23.04 5.63
CA ARG A 39 1.49 -23.09 5.40
C ARG A 39 1.90 -22.47 4.05
N VAL A 40 1.07 -22.63 3.00
CA VAL A 40 1.33 -22.05 1.67
C VAL A 40 1.25 -20.52 1.77
N ASN A 41 0.17 -19.99 2.33
CA ASN A 41 0.03 -18.55 2.53
C ASN A 41 1.18 -17.97 3.36
N LYS A 42 1.54 -18.66 4.47
CA LYS A 42 2.65 -18.22 5.31
C LYS A 42 4.00 -18.19 4.55
N THR A 43 4.25 -19.18 3.68
CA THR A 43 5.48 -19.20 2.86
C THR A 43 5.46 -18.09 1.82
N LEU A 44 4.34 -17.90 1.12
CA LEU A 44 4.18 -16.83 0.12
C LEU A 44 4.24 -15.43 0.74
N ASN A 45 3.86 -15.28 2.00
CA ASN A 45 3.95 -14.00 2.69
C ASN A 45 5.40 -13.48 2.80
N TYR A 46 6.41 -14.36 2.84
CA TYR A 46 7.82 -13.97 2.80
C TYR A 46 8.25 -13.30 1.48
N VAL A 47 7.37 -13.23 0.47
CA VAL A 47 7.60 -12.40 -0.71
C VAL A 47 7.75 -10.92 -0.32
N PHE A 48 7.10 -10.45 0.75
CA PHE A 48 7.38 -9.12 1.30
C PHE A 48 8.85 -8.96 1.69
N ASP A 49 9.40 -9.94 2.42
CA ASP A 49 10.81 -9.90 2.87
C ASP A 49 11.77 -9.98 1.69
N LEU A 50 11.46 -10.74 0.64
CA LEU A 50 12.19 -10.77 -0.62
C LEU A 50 12.16 -9.41 -1.35
N CYS A 51 11.14 -8.59 -1.12
CA CYS A 51 11.02 -7.24 -1.66
C CYS A 51 11.51 -6.14 -0.69
N GLY A 52 12.18 -6.53 0.39
CA GLY A 52 12.74 -5.60 1.36
C GLY A 52 11.74 -4.98 2.34
N ILE A 53 10.52 -5.53 2.45
CA ILE A 53 9.48 -5.13 3.39
C ILE A 53 9.30 -6.27 4.41
N SER A 54 9.13 -5.97 5.69
CA SER A 54 8.89 -7.02 6.69
C SER A 54 7.47 -7.56 6.57
N SER A 55 7.34 -8.85 6.23
CA SER A 55 6.04 -9.54 6.16
C SER A 55 5.31 -9.53 7.52
N TYR A 56 6.05 -9.60 8.61
CA TYR A 56 5.52 -9.53 9.97
C TYR A 56 4.95 -8.14 10.28
N MET A 57 5.71 -7.07 10.03
CA MET A 57 5.27 -5.70 10.29
C MET A 57 4.11 -5.30 9.36
N TRP A 58 4.22 -5.62 8.07
CA TRP A 58 3.14 -5.38 7.10
C TRP A 58 1.81 -5.98 7.59
N ARG A 59 1.82 -7.23 8.05
CA ARG A 59 0.62 -7.90 8.55
C ARG A 59 -0.02 -7.15 9.73
N ILE A 60 0.77 -6.64 10.66
CA ILE A 60 0.25 -5.91 11.81
C ILE A 60 -0.32 -4.55 11.37
N LEU A 61 0.45 -3.79 10.61
CA LEU A 61 0.05 -2.48 10.11
C LEU A 61 -1.21 -2.58 9.24
N HIS A 62 -1.25 -3.55 8.33
CA HIS A 62 -2.34 -3.71 7.38
C HIS A 62 -3.63 -4.25 8.03
N HIS A 63 -3.54 -5.30 8.86
CA HIS A 63 -4.74 -5.89 9.45
C HIS A 63 -5.24 -5.12 10.68
N ARG A 64 -4.34 -4.73 11.59
CA ARG A 64 -4.73 -4.05 12.83
C ARG A 64 -4.72 -2.53 12.71
N GLY A 65 -3.82 -1.99 11.89
CA GLY A 65 -3.66 -0.55 11.72
C GLY A 65 -4.48 0.03 10.56
N HIS A 66 -5.08 -0.82 9.70
CA HIS A 66 -5.87 -0.36 8.57
C HIS A 66 -7.23 -1.07 8.47
N HIS A 67 -7.26 -2.39 8.19
CA HIS A 67 -8.53 -3.12 8.02
C HIS A 67 -9.49 -3.01 9.21
N SER A 68 -8.98 -2.85 10.42
CA SER A 68 -9.83 -2.72 11.61
C SER A 68 -10.32 -1.30 11.90
N CYS A 69 -9.85 -0.29 11.14
CA CYS A 69 -10.12 1.13 11.41
C CYS A 69 -10.03 2.00 10.14
N ILE A 70 -10.56 1.52 9.03
CA ILE A 70 -10.48 2.17 7.70
C ILE A 70 -10.88 3.64 7.78
N ASN A 71 -10.00 4.53 7.37
CA ASN A 71 -10.14 5.99 7.40
C ASN A 71 -10.47 6.61 8.78
N LEU A 72 -10.38 5.84 9.87
CA LEU A 72 -10.64 6.36 11.20
C LEU A 72 -9.51 7.31 11.63
N HIS A 73 -9.89 8.56 11.88
CA HIS A 73 -8.92 9.58 12.25
C HIS A 73 -8.13 9.22 13.51
N GLY A 74 -6.80 9.32 13.42
CA GLY A 74 -5.86 9.02 14.52
C GLY A 74 -5.60 7.55 14.78
N GLU A 75 -6.33 6.62 14.11
CA GLU A 75 -6.14 5.18 14.28
C GLU A 75 -5.66 4.47 13.01
N ASP A 76 -6.14 4.88 11.83
CA ASP A 76 -5.75 4.27 10.56
C ASP A 76 -4.31 4.66 10.19
N ASP A 77 -3.44 3.65 10.14
CA ASP A 77 -2.04 3.81 9.76
C ASP A 77 -1.85 4.32 8.32
N ALA A 78 -2.77 4.01 7.42
CA ALA A 78 -2.76 4.50 6.04
C ALA A 78 -2.95 6.03 5.94
N LEU A 79 -3.55 6.64 6.97
CA LEU A 79 -3.71 8.09 7.10
C LEU A 79 -2.58 8.77 7.87
N SER A 80 -1.55 8.04 8.30
CA SER A 80 -0.43 8.62 9.04
C SER A 80 0.44 9.47 8.11
N GLY A 81 0.07 10.74 7.98
CA GLY A 81 0.81 11.73 7.19
C GLY A 81 2.12 12.18 7.83
N ARG A 82 2.43 11.75 9.08
CA ARG A 82 3.64 12.12 9.86
C ARG A 82 3.89 13.64 9.89
N GLY A 83 2.83 14.45 9.84
CA GLY A 83 2.91 15.91 9.76
C GLY A 83 3.41 16.47 8.42
N ILE A 84 3.77 15.59 7.45
CA ILE A 84 4.15 15.97 6.08
C ILE A 84 2.91 16.13 5.21
N PHE A 85 1.94 15.22 5.40
CA PHE A 85 0.62 15.28 4.78
C PHE A 85 -0.46 15.55 5.81
N ARG A 86 -1.51 16.20 5.37
CA ARG A 86 -2.79 16.31 6.04
C ARG A 86 -3.80 15.51 5.22
N PHE A 87 -4.10 14.29 5.65
CA PHE A 87 -5.00 13.39 4.94
C PHE A 87 -6.45 13.50 5.42
N THR A 88 -6.67 14.07 6.59
CA THR A 88 -8.00 14.25 7.17
C THR A 88 -8.26 15.72 7.54
N PRO A 89 -9.53 16.17 7.56
CA PRO A 89 -9.87 17.52 7.98
C PRO A 89 -9.58 17.80 9.46
N TYR A 90 -9.39 16.75 10.26
CA TYR A 90 -9.20 16.84 11.72
C TYR A 90 -7.73 17.03 12.14
N GLU A 91 -6.79 16.81 11.22
CA GLU A 91 -5.37 17.06 11.48
C GLU A 91 -5.06 18.56 11.44
N SER A 92 -4.12 18.99 12.28
CA SER A 92 -3.64 20.38 12.30
C SER A 92 -2.99 20.74 10.96
N ARG A 93 -3.34 21.91 10.44
CA ARG A 93 -2.76 22.42 9.19
C ARG A 93 -1.41 23.07 9.44
N ALA A 94 -0.42 22.68 8.64
CA ALA A 94 0.88 23.34 8.55
C ALA A 94 1.00 24.17 7.24
N PRO A 95 1.87 25.20 7.19
CA PRO A 95 2.00 26.07 5.99
C PRO A 95 2.36 25.34 4.70
N TRP A 96 3.11 24.23 4.78
CA TRP A 96 3.51 23.45 3.62
C TRP A 96 2.38 22.59 3.05
N HIS A 97 1.34 22.25 3.84
CA HIS A 97 0.23 21.43 3.37
C HIS A 97 -0.51 22.05 2.17
N ARG A 98 -0.47 23.40 2.01
CA ARG A 98 -1.03 24.06 0.83
C ARG A 98 -0.47 23.54 -0.50
N PHE A 99 0.74 22.97 -0.47
CA PHE A 99 1.42 22.43 -1.64
C PHE A 99 1.42 20.89 -1.68
N GLN A 100 0.76 20.20 -0.74
CA GLN A 100 0.83 18.75 -0.64
C GLN A 100 0.37 18.02 -1.91
N HIS A 101 -0.59 18.56 -2.65
CA HIS A 101 -1.02 18.04 -3.94
C HIS A 101 0.06 18.13 -5.03
N ILE A 102 1.10 18.94 -4.85
CA ILE A 102 2.23 19.08 -5.79
C ILE A 102 3.34 18.08 -5.42
N TYR A 103 3.75 18.05 -4.14
CA TYR A 103 4.86 17.19 -3.73
C TYR A 103 4.45 15.74 -3.43
N ALA A 104 3.15 15.43 -3.39
CA ALA A 104 2.65 14.11 -3.03
C ALA A 104 3.27 12.99 -3.88
N LEU A 105 3.23 13.12 -5.21
CA LEU A 105 3.73 12.09 -6.11
C LEU A 105 5.24 11.81 -5.90
N PHE A 106 6.02 12.85 -5.61
CA PHE A 106 7.44 12.70 -5.32
C PHE A 106 7.66 11.93 -4.00
N LEU A 107 6.92 12.28 -2.94
CA LEU A 107 7.05 11.59 -1.65
C LEU A 107 6.48 10.15 -1.70
N TYR A 108 5.42 9.92 -2.47
CA TYR A 108 4.91 8.57 -2.72
C TYR A 108 5.93 7.68 -3.41
N ALA A 109 6.73 8.25 -4.32
CA ALA A 109 7.82 7.51 -4.92
C ALA A 109 8.89 7.06 -3.90
N MET A 110 9.04 7.77 -2.77
CA MET A 110 9.97 7.40 -1.69
C MET A 110 9.42 6.32 -0.74
N PHE A 111 8.13 5.96 -0.84
CA PHE A 111 7.44 5.06 0.08
C PHE A 111 8.15 3.72 0.29
N SER A 112 8.57 3.05 -0.78
CA SER A 112 9.25 1.76 -0.66
C SER A 112 10.65 1.88 -0.01
N LEU A 113 11.35 2.99 -0.20
CA LEU A 113 12.59 3.28 0.51
C LEU A 113 12.34 3.51 2.00
N ASP A 114 11.26 4.21 2.35
CA ASP A 114 10.84 4.40 3.75
C ASP A 114 10.64 3.04 4.44
N TYR A 115 9.95 2.09 3.80
CA TYR A 115 9.77 0.73 4.33
C TYR A 115 11.08 -0.04 4.48
N VAL A 116 11.96 0.04 3.50
CA VAL A 116 13.24 -0.68 3.53
C VAL A 116 14.14 -0.18 4.65
N PHE A 117 14.23 1.14 4.85
CA PHE A 117 15.25 1.73 5.71
C PHE A 117 14.72 2.29 7.04
N PHE A 118 13.42 2.60 7.16
CA PHE A 118 12.89 3.31 8.33
C PHE A 118 11.62 2.67 8.90
N ARG A 119 10.55 2.59 8.15
CA ARG A 119 9.21 2.27 8.63
C ARG A 119 9.13 0.96 9.42
N ASP A 120 9.68 -0.12 8.89
CA ASP A 120 9.66 -1.43 9.55
C ASP A 120 10.40 -1.40 10.89
N PHE A 121 11.54 -0.70 10.93
CA PHE A 121 12.34 -0.57 12.16
C PHE A 121 11.65 0.33 13.19
N GLU A 122 11.10 1.47 12.76
CA GLU A 122 10.32 2.34 13.63
C GLU A 122 9.15 1.57 14.26
N SER A 123 8.34 0.91 13.43
CA SER A 123 7.16 0.18 13.90
C SER A 123 7.52 -1.01 14.80
N PHE A 124 8.69 -1.63 14.61
CA PHE A 124 9.15 -2.75 15.41
C PHE A 124 9.74 -2.29 16.76
N PHE A 125 10.62 -1.29 16.78
CA PHE A 125 11.38 -0.90 17.96
C PHE A 125 10.79 0.30 18.73
N PHE A 126 10.03 1.16 18.04
CA PHE A 126 9.46 2.40 18.60
C PHE A 126 7.95 2.50 18.34
N PRO A 127 7.14 1.51 18.78
CA PRO A 127 5.73 1.44 18.46
C PRO A 127 4.96 2.65 19.01
N SER A 128 4.34 3.43 18.13
CA SER A 128 3.53 4.60 18.49
C SER A 128 2.09 4.24 18.81
N HIS A 129 1.48 3.33 18.04
CA HIS A 129 0.08 2.93 18.22
C HIS A 129 -0.09 1.76 19.18
N ASP A 130 -1.22 1.71 19.88
CA ASP A 130 -1.50 0.67 20.87
C ASP A 130 -1.55 -0.74 20.27
N TYR A 131 -2.05 -0.90 19.06
CA TYR A 131 -2.05 -2.20 18.39
C TYR A 131 -0.63 -2.71 18.09
N LEU A 132 0.34 -1.82 17.88
CA LEU A 132 1.77 -2.18 17.76
C LEU A 132 2.37 -2.55 19.13
N LYS A 133 2.09 -1.77 20.18
CA LYS A 133 2.59 -2.05 21.55
C LYS A 133 2.09 -3.39 22.09
N ARG A 134 0.87 -3.79 21.70
CA ARG A 134 0.28 -5.10 22.06
C ARG A 134 0.76 -6.27 21.19
N ALA A 135 1.53 -6.01 20.15
CA ALA A 135 2.09 -7.06 19.30
C ALA A 135 3.29 -7.73 19.99
N ASN A 136 3.37 -9.06 19.85
CA ASN A 136 4.50 -9.81 20.42
C ASN A 136 5.68 -9.76 19.43
N HIS A 137 6.55 -8.77 19.63
CA HIS A 137 7.79 -8.61 18.86
C HIS A 137 8.87 -9.58 19.37
N SER A 138 8.77 -10.86 18.97
CA SER A 138 9.70 -11.89 19.43
C SER A 138 11.11 -11.73 18.80
N LEU A 139 12.12 -12.29 19.46
CA LEU A 139 13.49 -12.35 18.93
C LEU A 139 13.55 -13.05 17.56
N ARG A 140 12.67 -14.01 17.31
CA ARG A 140 12.56 -14.66 16.01
C ARG A 140 12.12 -13.70 14.92
N GLU A 141 11.08 -12.88 15.16
CA GLU A 141 10.62 -11.88 14.18
C GLU A 141 11.66 -10.77 13.98
N CYS A 142 12.40 -10.41 15.03
CA CYS A 142 13.55 -9.52 14.93
C CYS A 142 14.64 -10.10 13.99
N ALA A 143 15.00 -11.38 14.19
CA ALA A 143 15.99 -12.04 13.34
C ALA A 143 15.52 -12.14 11.88
N ILE A 144 14.24 -12.43 11.62
CA ILE A 144 13.65 -12.46 10.28
C ILE A 144 13.70 -11.07 9.64
N LEU A 145 13.35 -10.01 10.39
CA LEU A 145 13.44 -8.62 9.91
C LEU A 145 14.85 -8.30 9.39
N PHE A 146 15.88 -8.52 10.22
CA PHE A 146 17.27 -8.22 9.82
C PHE A 146 17.75 -9.13 8.70
N ALA A 147 17.45 -10.43 8.74
CA ALA A 147 17.82 -11.38 7.68
C ALA A 147 17.18 -11.03 6.34
N GLY A 148 15.88 -10.69 6.32
CA GLY A 148 15.17 -10.26 5.12
C GLY A 148 15.76 -8.98 4.52
N LYS A 149 15.98 -7.95 5.35
CA LYS A 149 16.64 -6.70 4.92
C LYS A 149 18.05 -6.94 4.38
N GLY A 150 18.85 -7.71 5.12
CA GLY A 150 20.21 -8.06 4.71
C GLY A 150 20.24 -8.83 3.39
N PHE A 151 19.38 -9.82 3.23
CA PHE A 151 19.25 -10.59 1.99
C PHE A 151 18.85 -9.68 0.82
N TYR A 152 17.81 -8.84 1.01
CA TYR A 152 17.36 -7.88 -0.01
C TYR A 152 18.48 -6.95 -0.48
N LEU A 153 19.13 -6.26 0.46
CA LEU A 153 20.20 -5.32 0.14
C LEU A 153 21.40 -6.03 -0.48
N THR A 154 21.70 -7.27 -0.08
CA THR A 154 22.77 -8.06 -0.66
C THR A 154 22.53 -8.33 -2.14
N TYR A 155 21.37 -8.87 -2.54
CA TYR A 155 21.14 -9.18 -3.94
C TYR A 155 20.87 -7.94 -4.80
N MET A 156 20.31 -6.86 -4.23
CA MET A 156 20.06 -5.63 -4.98
C MET A 156 21.28 -4.72 -5.11
N LEU A 157 22.18 -4.70 -4.13
CA LEU A 157 23.29 -3.75 -4.12
C LEU A 157 24.66 -4.45 -4.19
N VAL A 158 24.90 -5.48 -3.36
CA VAL A 158 26.23 -6.07 -3.22
C VAL A 158 26.55 -6.98 -4.39
N LEU A 159 25.68 -7.93 -4.73
CA LEU A 159 25.94 -8.90 -5.81
C LEU A 159 26.17 -8.22 -7.18
N PRO A 160 25.41 -7.21 -7.61
CA PRO A 160 25.69 -6.55 -8.89
C PRO A 160 27.05 -5.87 -8.95
N VAL A 161 27.54 -5.35 -7.84
CA VAL A 161 28.89 -4.77 -7.76
C VAL A 161 29.95 -5.88 -7.77
N MET A 162 29.83 -6.85 -6.87
CA MET A 162 30.88 -7.85 -6.63
C MET A 162 30.96 -8.92 -7.71
N VAL A 163 29.79 -9.40 -8.20
CA VAL A 163 29.73 -10.52 -9.15
C VAL A 163 29.65 -10.05 -10.61
N LEU A 164 28.84 -9.00 -10.87
CA LEU A 164 28.69 -8.48 -12.24
C LEU A 164 29.66 -7.37 -12.60
N GLY A 165 30.53 -6.95 -11.65
CA GLY A 165 31.53 -5.90 -11.87
C GLY A 165 30.94 -4.55 -12.25
N LYS A 166 29.70 -4.24 -11.84
CA LYS A 166 29.06 -2.96 -12.12
C LYS A 166 29.57 -1.89 -11.17
N SER A 167 29.63 -0.63 -11.66
CA SER A 167 30.08 0.45 -10.77
C SER A 167 29.06 0.65 -9.63
N PRO A 168 29.49 0.92 -8.39
CA PRO A 168 28.60 1.16 -7.26
C PRO A 168 27.59 2.29 -7.53
N LEU A 169 28.01 3.34 -8.20
CA LEU A 169 27.14 4.48 -8.54
C LEU A 169 26.03 4.08 -9.51
N LEU A 170 26.33 3.25 -10.52
CA LEU A 170 25.31 2.73 -11.45
C LEU A 170 24.30 1.85 -10.72
N VAL A 171 24.78 0.98 -9.82
CA VAL A 171 23.91 0.08 -9.03
C VAL A 171 23.02 0.89 -8.08
N ALA A 172 23.58 1.85 -7.36
CA ALA A 172 22.83 2.73 -6.46
C ALA A 172 21.78 3.57 -7.22
N GLY A 173 22.14 4.10 -8.39
CA GLY A 173 21.17 4.83 -9.23
C GLY A 173 20.06 3.95 -9.76
N ALA A 174 20.35 2.72 -10.21
CA ALA A 174 19.33 1.76 -10.66
C ALA A 174 18.43 1.31 -9.50
N PHE A 175 18.98 1.06 -8.33
CA PHE A 175 18.25 0.75 -7.11
C PHE A 175 17.29 1.89 -6.74
N LEU A 176 17.76 3.13 -6.74
CA LEU A 176 16.92 4.30 -6.48
C LEU A 176 15.76 4.39 -7.48
N LEU A 177 16.03 4.25 -8.77
CA LEU A 177 14.99 4.29 -9.82
C LEU A 177 13.92 3.21 -9.63
N VAL A 178 14.33 1.99 -9.28
CA VAL A 178 13.39 0.90 -8.97
C VAL A 178 12.50 1.28 -7.80
N HIS A 179 13.08 1.78 -6.72
CA HIS A 179 12.30 2.16 -5.54
C HIS A 179 11.36 3.35 -5.80
N LEU A 180 11.78 4.34 -6.58
CA LEU A 180 10.89 5.44 -6.99
C LEU A 180 9.70 4.92 -7.79
N PHE A 181 9.92 3.96 -8.68
CA PHE A 181 8.86 3.31 -9.44
C PHE A 181 7.92 2.48 -8.56
N VAL A 182 8.48 1.56 -7.75
CA VAL A 182 7.70 0.67 -6.86
C VAL A 182 6.93 1.49 -5.83
N GLY A 183 7.58 2.46 -5.19
CA GLY A 183 6.96 3.33 -4.19
C GLY A 183 5.77 4.08 -4.76
N LEU A 184 5.95 4.73 -5.91
CA LEU A 184 4.87 5.47 -6.56
C LEU A 184 3.70 4.55 -6.97
N ALA A 185 4.00 3.42 -7.61
CA ALA A 185 2.98 2.48 -8.09
C ALA A 185 2.14 1.91 -6.93
N VAL A 186 2.80 1.40 -5.89
CA VAL A 186 2.13 0.81 -4.72
C VAL A 186 1.31 1.87 -3.97
N THR A 187 1.88 3.04 -3.72
CA THR A 187 1.17 4.10 -2.97
C THR A 187 -0.05 4.59 -3.74
N LEU A 188 0.04 4.79 -5.06
CA LEU A 188 -1.11 5.22 -5.85
C LEU A 188 -2.24 4.17 -5.84
N VAL A 189 -1.93 2.88 -5.87
CA VAL A 189 -2.95 1.83 -5.78
C VAL A 189 -3.76 1.94 -4.50
N PHE A 190 -3.11 2.19 -3.35
CA PHE A 190 -3.80 2.29 -2.05
C PHE A 190 -4.43 3.66 -1.80
N GLN A 191 -3.72 4.76 -2.04
CA GLN A 191 -4.21 6.10 -1.70
C GLN A 191 -5.43 6.52 -2.53
N THR A 192 -5.52 6.08 -3.78
CA THR A 192 -6.65 6.42 -4.66
C THR A 192 -7.95 5.68 -4.32
N THR A 193 -7.92 4.77 -3.36
CA THR A 193 -9.10 4.04 -2.90
C THR A 193 -9.66 4.56 -1.59
N HIS A 194 -8.85 5.24 -0.78
CA HIS A 194 -9.23 5.69 0.57
C HIS A 194 -9.21 7.21 0.76
N THR A 195 -8.22 7.88 0.17
CA THR A 195 -8.01 9.32 0.36
C THR A 195 -8.39 10.08 -0.90
N ILE A 196 -9.67 10.11 -1.21
CA ILE A 196 -10.27 10.89 -2.31
C ILE A 196 -11.37 11.82 -1.76
N ASP A 197 -11.73 12.84 -2.51
CA ASP A 197 -12.69 13.87 -2.10
C ASP A 197 -14.14 13.38 -1.91
N THR A 198 -14.41 12.12 -2.24
CA THR A 198 -15.71 11.48 -2.08
C THR A 198 -15.76 10.45 -0.95
N THR A 199 -14.63 10.10 -0.32
CA THR A 199 -14.58 9.21 0.84
C THR A 199 -14.75 9.96 2.13
N TYR A 200 -15.26 9.27 3.13
CA TYR A 200 -15.51 9.80 4.47
C TYR A 200 -14.37 9.49 5.43
N PHE A 201 -14.16 10.34 6.42
CA PHE A 201 -13.16 10.17 7.47
C PHE A 201 -13.87 10.18 8.82
N PRO A 202 -14.25 9.02 9.39
CA PRO A 202 -14.89 8.96 10.69
C PRO A 202 -13.94 9.36 11.82
N THR A 203 -14.52 9.87 12.91
CA THR A 203 -13.79 10.23 14.13
C THR A 203 -14.03 9.25 15.26
N ASP A 204 -15.05 8.40 15.15
CA ASP A 204 -15.42 7.39 16.13
C ASP A 204 -15.76 6.06 15.47
N ARG A 205 -15.42 4.93 16.13
CA ARG A 205 -15.74 3.58 15.66
C ARG A 205 -17.24 3.28 15.62
N GLY A 206 -18.01 3.96 16.46
CA GLY A 206 -19.47 3.81 16.56
C GLY A 206 -20.26 4.71 15.61
N GLU A 207 -19.61 5.47 14.72
CA GLU A 207 -20.26 6.43 13.82
C GLU A 207 -21.14 5.75 12.76
N PHE A 208 -20.88 4.48 12.45
CA PHE A 208 -21.71 3.66 11.56
C PHE A 208 -22.33 2.50 12.31
N ASP A 209 -23.62 2.21 12.06
CA ASP A 209 -24.37 1.11 12.69
C ASP A 209 -23.75 -0.27 12.43
N ASN A 210 -23.06 -0.43 11.31
CA ASN A 210 -22.32 -1.65 11.00
C ASN A 210 -21.10 -1.41 10.09
N GLY A 211 -20.18 -2.39 10.08
CA GLY A 211 -18.95 -2.32 9.32
C GLY A 211 -19.12 -2.27 7.79
N VAL A 212 -20.25 -2.75 7.26
CA VAL A 212 -20.51 -2.69 5.80
C VAL A 212 -20.71 -1.26 5.37
N TYR A 213 -21.57 -0.49 6.05
CA TYR A 213 -21.77 0.94 5.76
C TYR A 213 -20.48 1.75 5.94
N HIS A 214 -19.68 1.42 6.95
CA HIS A 214 -18.36 2.03 7.15
C HIS A 214 -17.47 1.81 5.92
N ILE A 215 -17.32 0.56 5.42
CA ILE A 215 -16.53 0.25 4.24
C ILE A 215 -16.99 1.04 3.02
N PHE A 216 -18.30 1.08 2.73
CA PHE A 216 -18.83 1.84 1.59
C PHE A 216 -18.63 3.35 1.72
N ALA A 217 -18.61 3.89 2.95
CA ALA A 217 -18.37 5.31 3.18
C ALA A 217 -16.90 5.70 3.00
N THR A 218 -15.97 4.82 3.38
CA THR A 218 -14.54 5.11 3.50
C THR A 218 -13.68 4.57 2.36
N THR A 219 -14.31 3.85 1.41
CA THR A 219 -13.60 3.14 0.33
C THR A 219 -14.24 3.42 -1.02
N ALA A 220 -13.43 3.47 -2.06
CA ALA A 220 -13.87 3.59 -3.44
C ALA A 220 -13.10 2.65 -4.37
N ASP A 221 -13.76 2.24 -5.44
CA ASP A 221 -13.16 1.47 -6.53
C ASP A 221 -12.69 2.39 -7.66
N TYR A 222 -11.80 1.87 -8.52
CA TYR A 222 -11.45 2.54 -9.77
C TYR A 222 -11.19 1.55 -10.89
N ALA A 223 -11.52 1.96 -12.14
CA ALA A 223 -11.24 1.20 -13.37
C ALA A 223 -11.62 -0.30 -13.29
N THR A 224 -12.74 -0.62 -12.65
CA THR A 224 -13.18 -2.02 -12.40
C THR A 224 -13.46 -2.80 -13.68
N GLU A 225 -13.72 -2.11 -14.79
CA GLU A 225 -13.96 -2.73 -16.10
C GLU A 225 -12.66 -2.90 -16.93
N ASN A 226 -11.51 -2.50 -16.39
CA ASN A 226 -10.22 -2.63 -17.08
C ASN A 226 -9.40 -3.80 -16.54
N PRO A 227 -9.33 -4.94 -17.26
CA PRO A 227 -8.65 -6.14 -16.77
C PRO A 227 -7.13 -5.96 -16.63
N LEU A 228 -6.52 -5.07 -17.42
CA LEU A 228 -5.09 -4.77 -17.30
C LEU A 228 -4.78 -4.04 -16.00
N VAL A 229 -5.61 -3.07 -15.62
CA VAL A 229 -5.47 -2.38 -14.33
C VAL A 229 -5.69 -3.37 -13.19
N GLY A 230 -6.71 -4.21 -13.26
CA GLY A 230 -6.95 -5.25 -12.26
C GLY A 230 -5.77 -6.20 -12.11
N TRP A 231 -5.19 -6.66 -13.22
CA TRP A 231 -4.03 -7.54 -13.21
C TRP A 231 -2.77 -6.87 -12.63
N LEU A 232 -2.49 -5.62 -13.00
CA LEU A 232 -1.32 -4.88 -12.49
C LEU A 232 -1.47 -4.49 -11.01
N ALA A 233 -2.68 -4.15 -10.59
CA ALA A 233 -2.99 -3.73 -9.22
C ALA A 233 -3.29 -4.92 -8.27
N GLY A 234 -3.22 -6.18 -8.72
CA GLY A 234 -3.58 -7.32 -7.89
C GLY A 234 -5.04 -7.29 -7.43
N GLY A 235 -5.95 -6.82 -8.28
CA GLY A 235 -7.37 -6.67 -7.97
C GLY A 235 -7.71 -5.56 -6.99
N LEU A 236 -6.71 -4.82 -6.46
CA LEU A 236 -6.92 -3.78 -5.44
C LEU A 236 -7.66 -2.54 -5.97
N ASN A 237 -7.89 -2.45 -7.27
CA ASN A 237 -8.82 -1.52 -7.88
C ASN A 237 -10.31 -1.86 -7.61
N HIS A 238 -10.62 -3.06 -7.08
CA HIS A 238 -11.89 -3.52 -6.54
C HIS A 238 -11.88 -3.45 -5.00
N HIS A 239 -11.58 -2.29 -4.46
CA HIS A 239 -11.18 -2.14 -3.08
C HIS A 239 -12.30 -2.32 -2.07
N ILE A 240 -13.54 -1.98 -2.47
CA ILE A 240 -14.75 -2.24 -1.65
C ILE A 240 -14.89 -3.76 -1.42
N VAL A 241 -14.75 -4.56 -2.48
CA VAL A 241 -14.80 -6.04 -2.36
C VAL A 241 -13.64 -6.56 -1.54
N HIS A 242 -12.45 -5.98 -1.70
CA HIS A 242 -11.28 -6.34 -0.90
C HIS A 242 -11.55 -6.17 0.61
N HIS A 243 -12.12 -5.04 1.02
CA HIS A 243 -12.44 -4.81 2.43
C HIS A 243 -13.62 -5.63 2.95
N LEU A 244 -14.61 -5.93 2.11
CA LEU A 244 -15.75 -6.79 2.47
C LEU A 244 -15.33 -8.26 2.61
N CYS A 245 -14.45 -8.73 1.73
CA CYS A 245 -14.09 -10.14 1.60
C CYS A 245 -12.55 -10.33 1.46
N PRO A 246 -11.72 -9.85 2.42
CA PRO A 246 -10.27 -9.88 2.28
C PRO A 246 -9.68 -11.29 2.23
N PHE A 247 -10.45 -12.31 2.68
CA PHE A 247 -10.08 -13.73 2.63
C PHE A 247 -10.32 -14.40 1.26
N VAL A 248 -10.86 -13.67 0.28
CA VAL A 248 -11.07 -14.14 -1.09
C VAL A 248 -9.91 -13.68 -1.97
N CYS A 249 -9.38 -14.59 -2.81
CA CYS A 249 -8.32 -14.25 -3.76
C CYS A 249 -8.79 -13.18 -4.76
N HIS A 250 -7.95 -12.21 -5.03
CA HIS A 250 -8.26 -11.08 -5.92
C HIS A 250 -8.73 -11.50 -7.33
N THR A 251 -8.37 -12.69 -7.79
CA THR A 251 -8.84 -13.23 -9.08
C THR A 251 -10.37 -13.37 -9.16
N HIS A 252 -11.06 -13.37 -8.03
CA HIS A 252 -12.52 -13.42 -7.92
C HIS A 252 -13.17 -12.05 -7.70
N TYR A 253 -12.40 -10.96 -7.57
CA TYR A 253 -12.96 -9.65 -7.22
C TYR A 253 -13.86 -9.07 -8.32
N ALA A 254 -13.50 -9.20 -9.60
CA ALA A 254 -14.31 -8.64 -10.68
C ALA A 254 -15.74 -9.19 -10.73
N PRO A 255 -16.02 -10.52 -10.67
CA PRO A 255 -17.37 -11.02 -10.56
C PRO A 255 -18.06 -10.64 -9.24
N LEU A 256 -17.34 -10.62 -8.11
CA LEU A 256 -17.89 -10.19 -6.81
C LEU A 256 -18.29 -8.73 -6.82
N THR A 257 -17.52 -7.85 -7.46
CA THR A 257 -17.85 -6.43 -7.60
C THR A 257 -19.21 -6.22 -8.26
N ARG A 258 -19.57 -7.02 -9.27
CA ARG A 258 -20.89 -6.93 -9.93
C ARG A 258 -22.02 -7.26 -8.96
N ILE A 259 -21.85 -8.32 -8.16
CA ILE A 259 -22.82 -8.72 -7.14
C ILE A 259 -22.94 -7.63 -6.07
N VAL A 260 -21.81 -7.14 -5.57
CA VAL A 260 -21.78 -6.11 -4.52
C VAL A 260 -22.41 -4.80 -4.99
N LYS A 261 -22.17 -4.39 -6.25
CA LYS A 261 -22.82 -3.21 -6.85
C LYS A 261 -24.33 -3.37 -6.93
N GLN A 262 -24.79 -4.49 -7.46
CA GLN A 262 -26.24 -4.77 -7.56
C GLN A 262 -26.87 -4.78 -6.17
N THR A 263 -26.26 -5.45 -5.20
CA THR A 263 -26.75 -5.49 -3.82
C THR A 263 -26.78 -4.09 -3.19
N ALA A 264 -25.73 -3.29 -3.38
CA ALA A 264 -25.69 -1.91 -2.89
C ALA A 264 -26.83 -1.06 -3.47
N GLU A 265 -27.15 -1.23 -4.76
CA GLU A 265 -28.26 -0.55 -5.42
C GLU A 265 -29.62 -0.99 -4.84
N GLU A 266 -29.84 -2.30 -4.64
CA GLU A 266 -31.07 -2.86 -4.04
C GLU A 266 -31.32 -2.31 -2.63
N PHE A 267 -30.26 -2.06 -1.85
CA PHE A 267 -30.36 -1.52 -0.48
C PHE A 267 -30.17 0.00 -0.39
N GLY A 268 -30.03 0.70 -1.52
CA GLY A 268 -29.87 2.15 -1.56
C GLY A 268 -28.53 2.65 -0.97
N VAL A 269 -27.50 1.78 -0.94
CA VAL A 269 -26.16 2.12 -0.43
C VAL A 269 -25.34 2.77 -1.55
N PRO A 270 -24.80 3.99 -1.37
CA PRO A 270 -23.99 4.65 -2.38
C PRO A 270 -22.71 3.86 -2.70
N TYR A 271 -22.53 3.45 -3.95
CA TYR A 271 -21.33 2.78 -4.44
C TYR A 271 -20.37 3.79 -5.07
N ARG A 272 -19.19 4.00 -4.44
CA ARG A 272 -18.18 4.96 -4.91
C ARG A 272 -17.23 4.30 -5.90
N GLN A 273 -17.16 4.87 -7.11
CA GLN A 273 -16.26 4.36 -8.15
C GLN A 273 -15.81 5.46 -9.10
N HIS A 274 -14.53 5.40 -9.52
CA HIS A 274 -13.99 6.19 -10.62
C HIS A 274 -13.81 5.33 -11.88
N PRO A 275 -14.27 5.77 -13.07
CA PRO A 275 -14.14 5.00 -14.31
C PRO A 275 -12.70 4.66 -14.70
N THR A 276 -11.72 5.49 -14.31
CA THR A 276 -10.31 5.30 -14.65
C THR A 276 -9.40 5.58 -13.45
N MET A 277 -8.20 4.97 -13.45
CA MET A 277 -7.16 5.27 -12.46
C MET A 277 -6.73 6.75 -12.50
N THR A 278 -6.67 7.36 -13.69
CA THR A 278 -6.34 8.79 -13.83
C THR A 278 -7.35 9.69 -13.12
N GLN A 279 -8.64 9.36 -13.19
CA GLN A 279 -9.67 10.09 -12.45
C GLN A 279 -9.52 9.88 -10.94
N ALA A 280 -9.26 8.67 -10.48
CA ALA A 280 -9.02 8.40 -9.07
C ALA A 280 -7.81 9.19 -8.53
N ILE A 281 -6.70 9.23 -9.28
CA ILE A 281 -5.53 10.07 -8.95
C ILE A 281 -5.92 11.56 -8.90
N ARG A 282 -6.70 12.04 -9.87
CA ARG A 282 -7.15 13.43 -9.89
C ARG A 282 -7.99 13.76 -8.65
N HIS A 283 -8.92 12.92 -8.26
CA HIS A 283 -9.77 13.11 -7.07
C HIS A 283 -8.94 13.05 -5.78
N HIS A 284 -7.93 12.18 -5.71
CA HIS A 284 -6.97 12.18 -4.63
C HIS A 284 -6.21 13.53 -4.51
N LEU A 285 -5.67 14.04 -5.62
CA LEU A 285 -4.97 15.33 -5.63
C LEU A 285 -5.91 16.51 -5.33
N ILE A 286 -7.19 16.44 -5.72
CA ILE A 286 -8.22 17.42 -5.34
C ILE A 286 -8.40 17.42 -3.82
N LEU A 287 -8.57 16.25 -3.19
CA LEU A 287 -8.67 16.15 -1.73
C LEU A 287 -7.44 16.77 -1.04
N LEU A 288 -6.23 16.39 -1.47
CA LEU A 288 -5.00 16.94 -0.90
C LEU A 288 -4.95 18.47 -1.01
N LYS A 289 -5.38 19.04 -2.15
CA LYS A 289 -5.45 20.48 -2.36
C LYS A 289 -6.48 21.13 -1.45
N GLN A 290 -7.67 20.54 -1.29
CA GLN A 290 -8.72 21.02 -0.41
C GLN A 290 -8.26 21.03 1.04
N LEU A 291 -7.75 19.91 1.56
CA LEU A 291 -7.25 19.78 2.92
C LEU A 291 -6.06 20.72 3.19
N GLY A 292 -5.18 20.92 2.22
CA GLY A 292 -4.05 21.84 2.35
C GLY A 292 -4.46 23.32 2.41
N ASN A 293 -5.65 23.69 1.94
CA ASN A 293 -6.15 25.07 1.94
C ASN A 293 -7.29 25.31 2.95
N ALA A 294 -7.95 24.26 3.43
CA ALA A 294 -8.97 24.39 4.48
C ALA A 294 -8.33 24.86 5.80
N ASN A 295 -8.99 25.81 6.46
CA ASN A 295 -8.58 26.32 7.79
C ASN A 295 -8.80 25.26 8.86
#